data_ff78abf7973fb7f539da49c7b8c7fa71
#
_entry.id   ff78abf7973fb7f539da49c7b8c7fa71
#
_cell.length_a   1.000
_cell.length_b   1.000
_cell.length_c   1.000
_cell.angle_alpha   90.00
_cell.angle_beta   90.00
_cell.angle_gamma   90.00
#
_symmetry.space_group_name_H-M   'P 1'
#
loop_
_entity.id
_entity.type
_entity.pdbx_description
1 polymer ?
#
loop_
_entity_poly.entity_id
_entity_poly.type
_entity_poly.pdbx_seq_one_letter_code
_entity_poly.pdbx_strand_id
1 'polypeptide(L)' 'MKTYNEILRDIREDRDLTQSDIAHVLKTTQQVYSRYEKGENEIPIRHIITLCRYYNISADYLLGLKEECTPLM' A
#
# COMPACT_ATOMS: atom_id res chain seq x y z
N MET A 1 4.53 -10.59 -12.70
CA MET A 1 4.66 -9.30 -11.99
C MET A 1 3.37 -8.99 -11.26
N LYS A 2 3.45 -8.63 -10.00
CA LYS A 2 2.27 -8.31 -9.20
C LYS A 2 1.76 -6.90 -9.50
N THR A 3 0.45 -6.73 -9.40
CA THR A 3 -0.16 -5.41 -9.50
C THR A 3 0.07 -4.66 -8.18
N TYR A 4 -0.07 -3.33 -8.21
CA TYR A 4 0.15 -2.54 -6.99
C TYR A 4 -0.84 -2.92 -5.87
N ASN A 5 -2.06 -3.29 -6.21
CA ASN A 5 -3.04 -3.68 -5.20
C ASN A 5 -2.66 -4.98 -4.49
N GLU A 6 -2.06 -5.93 -5.20
CA GLU A 6 -1.53 -7.14 -4.58
C GLU A 6 -0.32 -6.83 -3.69
N ILE A 7 0.55 -5.92 -4.13
CA ILE A 7 1.71 -5.50 -3.35
C ILE A 7 1.30 -4.80 -2.06
N LEU A 8 0.28 -3.95 -2.10
CA LEU A 8 -0.27 -3.30 -0.91
C LEU A 8 -0.65 -4.32 0.15
N ARG A 9 -1.36 -5.36 -0.26
CA ARG A 9 -1.78 -6.44 0.62
C ARG A 9 -0.58 -7.20 1.17
N ASP A 10 0.37 -7.55 0.32
CA ASP A 10 1.55 -8.32 0.71
C ASP A 10 2.36 -7.58 1.77
N ILE A 11 2.61 -6.29 1.57
CA ILE A 11 3.38 -5.48 2.53
C ILE A 11 2.65 -5.42 3.86
N ARG A 12 1.35 -5.19 3.83
CA ARG A 12 0.53 -5.10 5.04
C ARG A 12 0.58 -6.41 5.82
N GLU A 13 0.40 -7.53 5.14
CA GLU A 13 0.41 -8.84 5.78
C GLU A 13 1.79 -9.21 6.30
N ASP A 14 2.85 -8.86 5.58
CA ASP A 14 4.23 -9.11 6.02
C ASP A 14 4.54 -8.38 7.34
N ARG A 15 3.84 -7.31 7.64
CA ARG A 15 4.04 -6.53 8.85
C ARG A 15 2.98 -6.79 9.91
N ASP A 16 2.16 -7.83 9.72
CA ASP A 16 1.11 -8.22 10.65
C ASP A 16 0.12 -7.10 10.96
N LEU A 17 -0.20 -6.30 9.94
CA LEU A 17 -1.14 -5.21 10.07
C LEU A 17 -2.49 -5.59 9.46
N THR A 18 -3.57 -5.04 10.03
CA THR A 18 -4.92 -5.23 9.50
C THR A 18 -5.26 -4.14 8.49
N GLN A 19 -6.31 -4.36 7.70
CA GLN A 19 -6.81 -3.33 6.80
C GLN A 19 -7.27 -2.09 7.59
N SER A 20 -7.84 -2.30 8.78
CA SER A 20 -8.26 -1.20 9.66
C SER A 20 -7.08 -0.37 10.11
N ASP A 21 -5.93 -1.01 10.42
CA ASP A 21 -4.71 -0.29 10.81
C ASP A 21 -4.27 0.66 9.70
N ILE A 22 -4.24 0.19 8.46
CA ILE A 22 -3.80 1.00 7.33
C ILE A 22 -4.84 2.07 6.99
N ALA A 23 -6.14 1.73 7.06
CA ALA A 23 -7.19 2.72 6.86
C ALA A 23 -7.03 3.89 7.85
N HIS A 24 -6.67 3.58 9.09
CA HIS A 24 -6.42 4.61 10.10
C HIS A 24 -5.22 5.50 9.72
N VAL A 25 -4.14 4.90 9.24
CA VAL A 25 -2.96 5.64 8.77
C VAL A 25 -3.34 6.60 7.64
N LEU A 26 -4.20 6.15 6.74
CA LEU A 26 -4.64 6.94 5.59
C LEU A 26 -5.82 7.87 5.89
N LYS A 27 -6.34 7.81 7.13
CA LYS A 27 -7.49 8.62 7.56
C LYS A 27 -8.73 8.36 6.70
N THR A 28 -8.96 7.09 6.39
CA THR A 28 -10.12 6.65 5.64
C THR A 28 -10.78 5.47 6.34
N THR A 29 -11.79 4.85 5.73
CA THR A 29 -12.49 3.71 6.32
C THR A 29 -11.88 2.40 5.84
N GLN A 30 -12.09 1.33 6.62
CA GLN A 30 -11.63 0.00 6.26
C GLN A 30 -12.26 -0.47 4.93
N GLN A 31 -13.53 -0.13 4.69
CA GLN A 31 -14.20 -0.48 3.45
C GLN A 31 -13.55 0.19 2.23
N VAL A 32 -13.21 1.46 2.35
CA VAL A 32 -12.53 2.19 1.27
C VAL A 32 -11.15 1.58 1.00
N TYR A 33 -10.38 1.36 2.06
CA TYR A 33 -9.05 0.78 1.89
C TYR A 33 -9.12 -0.64 1.30
N SER A 34 -10.11 -1.44 1.72
CA SER A 34 -10.30 -2.78 1.20
C SER A 34 -10.48 -2.78 -0.32
N ARG A 35 -11.17 -1.77 -0.86
CA ARG A 35 -11.38 -1.65 -2.30
C ARG A 35 -10.09 -1.36 -3.05
N TYR A 36 -9.15 -0.66 -2.42
CA TYR A 36 -7.81 -0.46 -3.01
C TYR A 36 -7.08 -1.78 -3.15
N GLU A 37 -7.11 -2.63 -2.12
CA GLU A 37 -6.44 -3.93 -2.17
C GLU A 37 -7.09 -4.89 -3.16
N LYS A 38 -8.39 -4.76 -3.37
CA LYS A 38 -9.11 -5.59 -4.33
C LYS A 38 -8.98 -5.11 -5.78
N GLY A 39 -8.43 -3.92 -5.98
CA GLY A 39 -8.33 -3.32 -7.30
C GLY A 39 -9.64 -2.73 -7.81
N GLU A 40 -10.66 -2.60 -6.94
CA GLU A 40 -11.95 -2.02 -7.34
C GLU A 40 -11.87 -0.51 -7.50
N ASN A 41 -11.02 0.14 -6.74
CA ASN A 41 -10.77 1.59 -6.83
C ASN A 41 -9.28 1.84 -6.88
N GLU A 42 -8.88 2.84 -7.66
CA GLU A 42 -7.47 3.25 -7.68
C GLU A 42 -7.14 4.02 -6.41
N ILE A 43 -5.99 3.72 -5.83
CA ILE A 43 -5.53 4.43 -4.65
C ILE A 43 -5.00 5.82 -5.07
N PRO A 44 -5.43 6.91 -4.40
CA PRO A 44 -4.91 8.23 -4.73
C PRO A 44 -3.40 8.37 -4.47
N ILE A 45 -2.76 9.23 -5.24
CA ILE A 45 -1.32 9.47 -5.10
C ILE A 45 -0.96 9.92 -3.68
N ARG A 46 -1.80 10.74 -3.05
CA ARG A 46 -1.55 11.19 -1.67
C ARG A 46 -1.42 10.02 -0.70
N HIS A 47 -2.17 8.94 -0.92
CA HIS A 47 -2.09 7.75 -0.09
C HIS A 47 -0.85 6.92 -0.41
N ILE A 48 -0.43 6.89 -1.67
CA ILE A 48 0.83 6.25 -2.08
C ILE A 48 2.00 6.90 -1.35
N ILE A 49 2.04 8.23 -1.33
CA ILE A 49 3.10 8.99 -0.65
C ILE A 49 3.11 8.65 0.85
N THR A 50 1.93 8.65 1.46
CA THR A 50 1.80 8.34 2.89
C THR A 50 2.29 6.93 3.20
N LEU A 51 1.92 5.95 2.37
CA LEU A 51 2.32 4.56 2.60
C LEU A 51 3.81 4.33 2.36
N CYS A 52 4.40 4.99 1.36
CA CYS A 52 5.84 4.91 1.13
C CYS A 52 6.60 5.40 2.36
N ARG A 53 6.15 6.50 2.97
CA ARG A 53 6.76 7.03 4.18
C ARG A 53 6.51 6.14 5.40
N TYR A 54 5.28 5.66 5.53
CA TYR A 54 4.90 4.82 6.66
C TYR A 54 5.67 3.51 6.66
N TYR A 55 5.76 2.85 5.51
CA TYR A 55 6.46 1.58 5.35
C TYR A 55 7.96 1.74 5.12
N ASN A 56 8.42 2.93 4.79
CA ASN A 56 9.80 3.22 4.39
C ASN A 56 10.22 2.36 3.20
N ILE A 57 9.43 2.40 2.13
CA ILE A 57 9.69 1.67 0.90
C ILE A 57 9.60 2.63 -0.29
N SER A 58 10.28 2.27 -1.38
CA SER A 58 10.27 3.10 -2.59
C SER A 58 8.91 3.02 -3.29
N ALA A 59 8.52 4.11 -3.95
CA ALA A 59 7.31 4.13 -4.75
C ALA A 59 7.43 3.17 -5.94
N ASP A 60 8.63 2.98 -6.48
CA ASP A 60 8.85 2.03 -7.57
C ASP A 60 8.42 0.62 -7.18
N TYR A 61 8.79 0.19 -5.98
CA TYR A 61 8.38 -1.12 -5.50
C TYR A 61 6.87 -1.18 -5.23
N LEU A 62 6.35 -0.17 -4.54
CA LEU A 62 4.93 -0.14 -4.18
C LEU A 62 4.04 -0.16 -5.42
N LEU A 63 4.46 0.51 -6.49
CA LEU A 63 3.70 0.60 -7.74
C LEU A 63 3.93 -0.59 -8.68
N GLY A 64 4.81 -1.52 -8.30
CA GLY A 64 5.08 -2.70 -9.12
C GLY A 64 6.08 -2.48 -10.24
N LEU A 65 6.85 -1.39 -10.19
CA LEU A 65 7.85 -1.07 -11.21
C LEU A 65 9.21 -1.71 -10.94
N LYS A 66 9.42 -2.19 -9.71
CA LYS A 66 10.61 -2.92 -9.28
C LYS A 66 10.20 -4.16 -8.55
N GLU A 67 10.97 -5.24 -8.70
CA GLU A 67 10.70 -6.49 -7.97
C GLU A 67 11.32 -6.50 -6.59
N GLU A 68 12.37 -5.70 -6.37
CA GLU A 68 13.06 -5.65 -5.09
C GLU A 68 12.47 -4.58 -4.18
N CYS A 69 12.23 -4.95 -2.92
CA CYS A 69 11.78 -4.00 -1.91
C CYS A 69 12.97 -3.15 -1.46
N THR A 70 12.98 -1.89 -1.85
CA THR A 70 14.03 -0.96 -1.48
C THR A 70 13.47 0.13 -0.58
N PRO A 71 14.29 0.70 0.34
CA PRO A 71 13.82 1.77 1.21
C PRO A 71 13.53 3.03 0.41
N LEU A 72 12.72 3.92 1.01
CA LEU A 72 12.37 5.20 0.40
C LEU A 72 13.60 6.08 0.20
N MET A 73 14.51 6.02 1.15
CA MET A 73 15.80 6.75 1.06
C MET A 73 16.95 5.87 1.49
#